data_82020ac00bff8d5698f2cbf03a7140f2
#
_entry.id   82020ac00bff8d5698f2cbf03a7140f2
#
_cell.length_a   1.000
_cell.length_b   1.000
_cell.length_c   1.000
_cell.angle_alpha   90.00
_cell.angle_beta   90.00
_cell.angle_gamma   90.00
#
_symmetry.space_group_name_H-M   'P 1'
#
loop_
_entity.id
_entity.type
_entity.pdbx_description
1 polymer ?
#
loop_
_entity_poly.entity_id
_entity_poly.type
_entity_poly.pdbx_seq_one_letter_code
_entity_poly.pdbx_strand_id
1 'polypeptide(L)'
;MKMRVAIIGAGPSGLAQLRAFKSAEEKGETIPEIVCFEKQDNWGGLWNYSWRTGLDEHGEIAHGSMYRYLWSNGPKECLEFADYYFEEHFGHAIASFPPREVLFDYIQGRVEKAKVREMIRFNSSVRNVDYDESSEKFMVTVSNLVNDETYSEEFDYVIVASGHFSTPNVPNYEGFSHFNGRILHAHDFRDALEFKDQDILVIGSSYSAEDIGSQCYKYGAKSITSSYRTAPMGFGWPENWEEKPALERVEGNTAFFADGTSKDVDSIILCTGYLHHFPFLPDSLRLKTNNILYPLGLYKGVVWEKNPKLMYLGMQDQWLSLIHILTLPTKA
;
A
#
# COMPACT_ATOMS: atom_id res chain seq x y z
N MET A 1 1.67 -35.28 -8.63
CA MET A 1 1.33 -34.40 -7.48
C MET A 1 0.46 -33.26 -8.02
N LYS A 2 -0.45 -32.73 -7.21
CA LYS A 2 -1.24 -31.57 -7.59
C LYS A 2 -0.31 -30.33 -7.59
N MET A 3 -0.41 -29.48 -8.62
CA MET A 3 0.33 -28.20 -8.68
C MET A 3 0.00 -27.35 -7.46
N ARG A 4 0.99 -26.66 -6.88
CA ARG A 4 0.83 -25.80 -5.70
C ARG A 4 1.22 -24.36 -6.02
N VAL A 5 0.43 -23.41 -5.55
CA VAL A 5 0.65 -21.97 -5.73
C VAL A 5 0.68 -21.28 -4.37
N ALA A 6 1.76 -20.55 -4.09
CA ALA A 6 1.83 -19.64 -2.95
C ALA A 6 1.42 -18.22 -3.37
N ILE A 7 0.56 -17.58 -2.58
CA ILE A 7 0.25 -16.15 -2.70
C ILE A 7 0.78 -15.46 -1.45
N ILE A 8 1.53 -14.37 -1.60
CA ILE A 8 2.12 -13.63 -0.48
C ILE A 8 1.37 -12.30 -0.31
N GLY A 9 0.52 -12.23 0.71
CA GLY A 9 -0.33 -11.10 1.04
C GLY A 9 -1.80 -11.30 0.66
N ALA A 10 -2.71 -11.05 1.61
CA ALA A 10 -4.16 -11.06 1.44
C ALA A 10 -4.74 -9.62 1.44
N GLY A 11 -4.01 -8.68 0.89
CA GLY A 11 -4.52 -7.38 0.48
C GLY A 11 -5.40 -7.49 -0.77
N PRO A 12 -5.96 -6.38 -1.30
CA PRO A 12 -6.85 -6.40 -2.46
C PRO A 12 -6.33 -7.21 -3.65
N SER A 13 -5.02 -7.16 -3.96
CA SER A 13 -4.42 -7.91 -5.06
C SER A 13 -4.46 -9.43 -4.84
N GLY A 14 -4.05 -9.89 -3.65
CA GLY A 14 -4.11 -11.31 -3.30
C GLY A 14 -5.53 -11.83 -3.23
N LEU A 15 -6.44 -11.07 -2.65
CA LEU A 15 -7.87 -11.41 -2.59
C LEU A 15 -8.50 -11.53 -3.98
N ALA A 16 -8.14 -10.64 -4.92
CA ALA A 16 -8.62 -10.73 -6.30
C ALA A 16 -8.09 -12.00 -6.98
N GLN A 17 -6.84 -12.37 -6.76
CA GLN A 17 -6.27 -13.59 -7.30
C GLN A 17 -6.96 -14.84 -6.72
N LEU A 18 -7.23 -14.86 -5.41
CA LEU A 18 -8.01 -15.94 -4.77
C LEU A 18 -9.40 -16.05 -5.38
N ARG A 19 -10.09 -14.92 -5.58
CA ARG A 19 -11.41 -14.90 -6.23
C ARG A 19 -11.34 -15.39 -7.67
N ALA A 20 -10.28 -15.07 -8.41
CA ALA A 20 -10.11 -15.55 -9.78
C ALA A 20 -9.98 -17.10 -9.83
N PHE A 21 -9.18 -17.69 -8.94
CA PHE A 21 -9.10 -19.16 -8.82
C PHE A 21 -10.44 -19.76 -8.43
N LYS A 22 -11.14 -19.16 -7.48
CA LYS A 22 -12.47 -19.64 -7.07
C LYS A 22 -13.49 -19.58 -8.20
N SER A 23 -13.43 -18.52 -9.03
CA SER A 23 -14.26 -18.40 -10.22
C SER A 23 -13.98 -19.49 -11.26
N ALA A 24 -12.71 -19.87 -11.43
CA ALA A 24 -12.34 -20.98 -12.32
C ALA A 24 -12.90 -22.31 -11.80
N GLU A 25 -12.76 -22.56 -10.49
CA GLU A 25 -13.32 -23.76 -9.83
C GLU A 25 -14.84 -23.83 -10.00
N GLU A 26 -15.55 -22.72 -9.78
CA GLU A 26 -17.01 -22.63 -9.96
C GLU A 26 -17.46 -22.92 -11.39
N LYS A 27 -16.60 -22.68 -12.38
CA LYS A 27 -16.82 -23.01 -13.80
C LYS A 27 -16.45 -24.46 -14.14
N GLY A 28 -16.02 -25.26 -13.17
CA GLY A 28 -15.62 -26.64 -13.35
C GLY A 28 -14.18 -26.84 -13.84
N GLU A 29 -13.35 -25.80 -13.81
CA GLU A 29 -11.93 -25.91 -14.15
C GLU A 29 -11.14 -26.54 -12.99
N THR A 30 -10.10 -27.29 -13.32
CA THR A 30 -9.19 -27.83 -12.31
C THR A 30 -8.24 -26.73 -11.85
N ILE A 31 -8.33 -26.35 -10.57
CA ILE A 31 -7.43 -25.38 -9.97
C ILE A 31 -6.27 -26.06 -9.20
N PRO A 32 -5.11 -25.40 -9.06
CA PRO A 32 -4.02 -25.87 -8.20
C PRO A 32 -4.44 -25.88 -6.71
N GLU A 33 -3.60 -26.48 -5.88
CA GLU A 33 -3.66 -26.24 -4.44
C GLU A 33 -3.12 -24.83 -4.16
N ILE A 34 -3.89 -23.99 -3.47
CA ILE A 34 -3.56 -22.57 -3.24
C ILE A 34 -3.37 -22.36 -1.75
N VAL A 35 -2.27 -21.72 -1.39
CA VAL A 35 -2.00 -21.23 -0.04
C VAL A 35 -1.66 -19.76 -0.11
N CYS A 36 -2.47 -18.93 0.54
CA CYS A 36 -2.19 -17.49 0.69
C CYS A 36 -1.65 -17.24 2.10
N PHE A 37 -0.48 -16.62 2.19
CA PHE A 37 0.14 -16.24 3.45
C PHE A 37 -0.14 -14.77 3.72
N GLU A 38 -0.79 -14.47 4.85
CA GLU A 38 -1.05 -13.11 5.31
C GLU A 38 -0.41 -12.89 6.67
N LYS A 39 0.38 -11.82 6.77
CA LYS A 39 1.09 -11.47 8.00
C LYS A 39 0.14 -11.01 9.11
N GLN A 40 -0.92 -10.29 8.77
CA GLN A 40 -1.91 -9.80 9.72
C GLN A 40 -2.86 -10.93 10.16
N ASP A 41 -3.63 -10.67 11.19
CA ASP A 41 -4.69 -11.55 11.70
C ASP A 41 -5.97 -11.51 10.85
N ASN A 42 -6.03 -10.58 9.91
CA ASN A 42 -7.17 -10.39 9.01
C ASN A 42 -6.71 -9.99 7.60
N TRP A 43 -7.60 -10.14 6.63
CA TRP A 43 -7.40 -9.73 5.24
C TRP A 43 -7.67 -8.24 5.02
N GLY A 44 -7.40 -7.77 3.80
CA GLY A 44 -7.68 -6.40 3.37
C GLY A 44 -6.43 -5.55 3.17
N GLY A 45 -5.26 -6.03 3.63
CA GLY A 45 -3.99 -5.32 3.49
C GLY A 45 -4.05 -3.94 4.14
N LEU A 46 -3.68 -2.88 3.41
CA LEU A 46 -3.70 -1.52 3.97
C LEU A 46 -5.12 -1.01 4.31
N TRP A 47 -6.20 -1.56 3.71
CA TRP A 47 -7.59 -1.18 4.04
C TRP A 47 -8.02 -1.69 5.43
N ASN A 48 -7.36 -2.74 5.95
CA ASN A 48 -7.49 -3.15 7.33
C ASN A 48 -6.70 -2.17 8.23
N TYR A 49 -7.38 -1.09 8.63
CA TYR A 49 -6.76 0.01 9.37
C TYR A 49 -6.26 -0.42 10.74
N SER A 50 -5.03 0.00 11.06
CA SER A 50 -4.47 -0.03 12.41
C SER A 50 -3.98 1.37 12.79
N TRP A 51 -4.20 1.76 14.04
CA TRP A 51 -3.63 2.98 14.60
C TRP A 51 -2.12 2.85 14.89
N ARG A 52 -1.58 1.64 14.91
CA ARG A 52 -0.19 1.36 15.25
C ARG A 52 0.76 1.87 14.17
N THR A 53 1.90 2.38 14.64
CA THR A 53 3.07 2.72 13.83
C THR A 53 4.30 2.04 14.42
N GLY A 54 5.42 2.02 13.69
CA GLY A 54 6.64 1.36 14.15
C GLY A 54 6.52 -0.16 14.14
N LEU A 55 6.43 -0.80 15.29
CA LEU A 55 6.29 -2.24 15.43
C LEU A 55 4.87 -2.63 15.89
N ASP A 56 4.38 -3.75 15.37
CA ASP A 56 3.13 -4.36 15.78
C ASP A 56 3.30 -5.19 17.09
N GLU A 57 2.26 -5.92 17.50
CA GLU A 57 2.25 -6.76 18.70
C GLU A 57 3.18 -7.97 18.62
N HIS A 58 3.60 -8.34 17.42
CA HIS A 58 4.55 -9.44 17.17
C HIS A 58 5.98 -8.94 16.98
N GLY A 59 6.24 -7.63 17.13
CA GLY A 59 7.55 -7.03 16.89
C GLY A 59 7.89 -6.88 15.40
N GLU A 60 6.91 -7.04 14.53
CA GLU A 60 7.04 -6.82 13.09
C GLU A 60 6.83 -5.35 12.74
N ILE A 61 7.52 -4.87 11.69
CA ILE A 61 7.28 -3.52 11.17
C ILE A 61 5.82 -3.39 10.71
N ALA A 62 5.13 -2.35 11.21
CA ALA A 62 3.76 -2.04 10.81
C ALA A 62 3.72 -1.76 9.30
N HIS A 63 2.98 -2.59 8.57
CA HIS A 63 2.93 -2.55 7.10
C HIS A 63 1.97 -1.48 6.57
N GLY A 64 0.90 -1.19 7.30
CA GLY A 64 -0.19 -0.33 6.86
C GLY A 64 0.16 1.16 6.90
N SER A 65 -0.18 1.87 5.84
CA SER A 65 -0.06 3.34 5.72
C SER A 65 -1.42 4.06 5.77
N MET A 66 -2.49 3.35 6.12
CA MET A 66 -3.84 3.88 6.23
C MET A 66 -3.98 4.83 7.42
N TYR A 67 -4.80 5.88 7.28
CA TYR A 67 -5.12 6.80 8.36
C TYR A 67 -6.63 6.94 8.58
N ARG A 68 -6.98 7.43 9.74
CA ARG A 68 -8.33 7.35 10.33
C ARG A 68 -9.43 7.90 9.44
N TYR A 69 -9.20 9.08 8.87
CA TYR A 69 -10.23 9.81 8.12
C TYR A 69 -9.99 9.82 6.62
N LEU A 70 -9.32 8.79 6.08
CA LEU A 70 -9.13 8.67 4.64
C LEU A 70 -10.50 8.50 3.94
N TRP A 71 -10.70 9.29 2.92
CA TRP A 71 -11.76 9.13 1.93
C TRP A 71 -11.17 8.64 0.62
N SER A 72 -11.93 7.86 -0.13
CA SER A 72 -11.48 7.44 -1.45
C SER A 72 -11.21 8.65 -2.33
N ASN A 73 -10.07 8.67 -3.00
CA ASN A 73 -9.71 9.66 -4.02
C ASN A 73 -10.22 9.27 -5.42
N GLY A 74 -10.85 8.10 -5.54
CA GLY A 74 -11.53 7.63 -6.75
C GLY A 74 -13.02 7.41 -6.51
N PRO A 75 -13.89 7.70 -7.48
CA PRO A 75 -15.32 7.46 -7.35
C PRO A 75 -15.61 5.97 -7.26
N LYS A 76 -16.60 5.58 -6.42
CA LYS A 76 -17.00 4.18 -6.23
C LYS A 76 -17.36 3.48 -7.56
N GLU A 77 -17.89 4.23 -8.50
CA GLU A 77 -18.25 3.76 -9.83
C GLU A 77 -17.04 3.23 -10.62
N CYS A 78 -15.85 3.71 -10.28
CA CYS A 78 -14.58 3.21 -10.80
C CYS A 78 -13.93 2.15 -9.91
N LEU A 79 -14.43 1.95 -8.70
CA LEU A 79 -13.89 1.01 -7.70
C LEU A 79 -14.73 -0.26 -7.59
N GLU A 80 -15.87 -0.29 -8.25
CA GLU A 80 -16.82 -1.40 -8.20
C GLU A 80 -16.27 -2.63 -8.92
N PHE A 81 -16.40 -3.78 -8.27
CA PHE A 81 -16.03 -5.07 -8.88
C PHE A 81 -17.10 -5.51 -9.88
N ALA A 82 -16.67 -6.07 -10.99
CA ALA A 82 -17.56 -6.56 -12.04
C ALA A 82 -18.50 -7.70 -11.60
N ASP A 83 -18.16 -8.39 -10.52
CA ASP A 83 -18.90 -9.53 -9.96
C ASP A 83 -19.54 -9.24 -8.60
N TYR A 84 -19.47 -7.97 -8.11
CA TYR A 84 -20.00 -7.58 -6.83
C TYR A 84 -20.24 -6.07 -6.76
N TYR A 85 -21.49 -5.63 -6.67
CA TYR A 85 -21.86 -4.22 -6.74
C TYR A 85 -22.02 -3.60 -5.34
N PHE A 86 -21.72 -2.30 -5.21
CA PHE A 86 -21.92 -1.58 -3.94
C PHE A 86 -23.35 -1.63 -3.46
N GLU A 87 -24.33 -1.44 -4.38
CA GLU A 87 -25.74 -1.47 -4.06
C GLU A 87 -26.23 -2.88 -3.64
N GLU A 88 -25.63 -3.93 -4.21
CA GLU A 88 -25.88 -5.32 -3.80
C GLU A 88 -25.39 -5.55 -2.37
N HIS A 89 -24.22 -5.01 -2.03
CA HIS A 89 -23.62 -5.19 -0.71
C HIS A 89 -24.36 -4.41 0.37
N PHE A 90 -24.60 -3.11 0.15
CA PHE A 90 -25.19 -2.23 1.16
C PHE A 90 -26.72 -2.17 1.17
N GLY A 91 -27.37 -2.59 0.09
CA GLY A 91 -28.84 -2.49 -0.07
C GLY A 91 -29.37 -1.07 -0.27
N HIS A 92 -28.49 -0.08 -0.42
CA HIS A 92 -28.82 1.32 -0.67
C HIS A 92 -27.68 2.03 -1.39
N ALA A 93 -27.96 3.22 -1.94
CA ALA A 93 -26.97 4.04 -2.63
C ALA A 93 -25.89 4.52 -1.64
N ILE A 94 -24.64 4.45 -2.10
CA ILE A 94 -23.43 4.93 -1.40
C ILE A 94 -22.91 6.18 -2.11
N ALA A 95 -22.33 7.12 -1.36
CA ALA A 95 -21.66 8.30 -1.94
C ALA A 95 -20.53 7.87 -2.89
N SER A 96 -20.33 8.66 -3.98
CA SER A 96 -19.31 8.34 -4.99
C SER A 96 -17.89 8.28 -4.42
N PHE A 97 -17.57 9.08 -3.42
CA PHE A 97 -16.28 9.04 -2.72
C PHE A 97 -16.49 8.53 -1.29
N PRO A 98 -16.51 7.23 -1.06
CA PRO A 98 -16.78 6.68 0.26
C PRO A 98 -15.57 6.77 1.20
N PRO A 99 -15.80 6.84 2.51
CA PRO A 99 -14.73 6.71 3.49
C PRO A 99 -14.14 5.29 3.50
N ARG A 100 -12.89 5.17 4.02
CA ARG A 100 -12.13 3.90 4.01
C ARG A 100 -12.88 2.70 4.59
N GLU A 101 -13.63 2.92 5.66
CA GLU A 101 -14.39 1.85 6.32
C GLU A 101 -15.48 1.25 5.45
N VAL A 102 -16.11 2.07 4.61
CA VAL A 102 -17.11 1.60 3.63
C VAL A 102 -16.43 0.75 2.55
N LEU A 103 -15.25 1.16 2.08
CA LEU A 103 -14.49 0.37 1.10
C LEU A 103 -13.97 -0.93 1.73
N PHE A 104 -13.52 -0.89 2.97
CA PHE A 104 -13.06 -2.10 3.66
C PHE A 104 -14.20 -3.10 3.83
N ASP A 105 -15.37 -2.66 4.29
CA ASP A 105 -16.57 -3.48 4.43
C ASP A 105 -17.00 -4.09 3.09
N TYR A 106 -16.99 -3.29 2.03
CA TYR A 106 -17.28 -3.76 0.68
C TYR A 106 -16.31 -4.84 0.18
N ILE A 107 -14.99 -4.65 0.41
CA ILE A 107 -13.97 -5.64 0.07
C ILE A 107 -14.20 -6.93 0.87
N GLN A 108 -14.49 -6.83 2.17
CA GLN A 108 -14.79 -7.98 3.02
C GLN A 108 -16.01 -8.75 2.53
N GLY A 109 -17.11 -8.06 2.24
CA GLY A 109 -18.33 -8.70 1.74
C GLY A 109 -18.11 -9.50 0.46
N ARG A 110 -17.32 -8.96 -0.48
CA ARG A 110 -16.94 -9.70 -1.70
C ARG A 110 -16.18 -10.98 -1.39
N VAL A 111 -15.21 -10.92 -0.50
CA VAL A 111 -14.33 -12.05 -0.16
C VAL A 111 -15.10 -13.12 0.62
N GLU A 112 -15.99 -12.72 1.51
CA GLU A 112 -16.88 -13.64 2.24
C GLU A 112 -17.84 -14.35 1.29
N LYS A 113 -18.47 -13.63 0.34
CA LYS A 113 -19.28 -14.22 -0.71
C LYS A 113 -18.51 -15.22 -1.56
N ALA A 114 -17.23 -14.94 -1.83
CA ALA A 114 -16.36 -15.82 -2.61
C ALA A 114 -15.88 -17.08 -1.84
N LYS A 115 -16.05 -17.12 -0.51
CA LYS A 115 -15.64 -18.26 0.36
C LYS A 115 -14.16 -18.65 0.18
N VAL A 116 -13.27 -17.67 0.14
CA VAL A 116 -11.83 -17.91 -0.06
C VAL A 116 -11.03 -17.90 1.24
N ARG A 117 -11.67 -17.69 2.41
CA ARG A 117 -10.99 -17.58 3.70
C ARG A 117 -10.14 -18.79 4.05
N GLU A 118 -10.61 -19.99 3.71
CA GLU A 118 -9.92 -21.25 3.98
C GLU A 118 -8.60 -21.41 3.20
N MET A 119 -8.39 -20.61 2.14
CA MET A 119 -7.14 -20.58 1.38
C MET A 119 -6.08 -19.68 2.02
N ILE A 120 -6.44 -18.93 3.09
CA ILE A 120 -5.57 -17.93 3.70
C ILE A 120 -5.09 -18.42 5.06
N ARG A 121 -3.76 -18.40 5.25
CA ARG A 121 -3.10 -18.59 6.54
C ARG A 121 -2.72 -17.23 7.10
N PHE A 122 -3.47 -16.79 8.10
CA PHE A 122 -3.23 -15.55 8.83
C PHE A 122 -2.06 -15.68 9.80
N ASN A 123 -1.56 -14.55 10.30
CA ASN A 123 -0.41 -14.47 11.20
C ASN A 123 0.81 -15.24 10.66
N SER A 124 0.97 -15.25 9.35
CA SER A 124 1.95 -16.04 8.62
C SER A 124 2.86 -15.14 7.81
N SER A 125 4.02 -14.81 8.37
CA SER A 125 5.01 -13.93 7.76
C SER A 125 5.97 -14.72 6.89
N VAL A 126 5.97 -14.47 5.58
CA VAL A 126 6.95 -15.07 4.67
C VAL A 126 8.31 -14.42 4.91
N ARG A 127 9.30 -15.24 5.28
CA ARG A 127 10.66 -14.82 5.61
C ARG A 127 11.61 -14.94 4.45
N ASN A 128 11.44 -15.99 3.66
CA ASN A 128 12.32 -16.27 2.52
C ASN A 128 11.60 -17.02 1.42
N VAL A 129 12.01 -16.79 0.18
CA VAL A 129 11.56 -17.52 -1.00
C VAL A 129 12.78 -17.81 -1.84
N ASP A 130 13.20 -19.06 -1.90
CA ASP A 130 14.27 -19.52 -2.78
C ASP A 130 13.70 -20.29 -3.98
N TYR A 131 14.43 -20.28 -5.10
CA TYR A 131 14.10 -21.07 -6.27
C TYR A 131 15.19 -22.08 -6.57
N ASP A 132 14.82 -23.35 -6.59
CA ASP A 132 15.71 -24.45 -6.98
C ASP A 132 15.54 -24.73 -8.49
N GLU A 133 16.57 -24.42 -9.26
CA GLU A 133 16.58 -24.64 -10.71
C GLU A 133 16.51 -26.14 -11.08
N SER A 134 16.99 -27.04 -10.21
CA SER A 134 17.03 -28.47 -10.47
C SER A 134 15.66 -29.14 -10.38
N SER A 135 14.87 -28.76 -9.39
CA SER A 135 13.48 -29.22 -9.19
C SER A 135 12.46 -28.30 -9.86
N GLU A 136 12.90 -27.12 -10.31
CA GLU A 136 12.05 -26.03 -10.81
C GLU A 136 10.94 -25.61 -9.83
N LYS A 137 11.24 -25.60 -8.53
CA LYS A 137 10.31 -25.26 -7.47
C LYS A 137 10.79 -24.13 -6.58
N PHE A 138 9.83 -23.48 -5.96
CA PHE A 138 10.10 -22.50 -4.91
C PHE A 138 10.02 -23.16 -3.54
N MET A 139 10.99 -22.84 -2.68
CA MET A 139 10.93 -23.12 -1.24
C MET A 139 10.51 -21.84 -0.52
N VAL A 140 9.34 -21.84 0.09
CA VAL A 140 8.80 -20.70 0.84
C VAL A 140 8.94 -20.96 2.33
N THR A 141 9.71 -20.13 3.02
CA THR A 141 9.91 -20.19 4.48
C THR A 141 8.98 -19.19 5.16
N VAL A 142 8.21 -19.66 6.11
CA VAL A 142 7.14 -18.91 6.78
C VAL A 142 7.33 -19.00 8.30
N SER A 143 7.21 -17.87 8.99
CA SER A 143 7.07 -17.82 10.45
C SER A 143 5.60 -17.59 10.82
N ASN A 144 5.08 -18.47 11.67
CA ASN A 144 3.79 -18.27 12.33
C ASN A 144 4.01 -17.31 13.52
N LEU A 145 3.38 -16.15 13.49
CA LEU A 145 3.60 -15.07 14.47
C LEU A 145 2.92 -15.32 15.82
N VAL A 146 2.03 -16.31 15.91
CA VAL A 146 1.31 -16.63 17.15
C VAL A 146 2.11 -17.57 18.04
N ASN A 147 2.79 -18.58 17.42
CA ASN A 147 3.50 -19.62 18.15
C ASN A 147 5.02 -19.65 17.88
N ASP A 148 5.54 -18.65 17.13
CA ASP A 148 6.95 -18.53 16.74
C ASP A 148 7.52 -19.74 15.97
N GLU A 149 6.66 -20.58 15.41
CA GLU A 149 7.06 -21.70 14.59
C GLU A 149 7.49 -21.25 13.20
N THR A 150 8.67 -21.71 12.75
CA THR A 150 9.15 -21.46 11.38
C THR A 150 9.20 -22.78 10.62
N TYR A 151 8.62 -22.78 9.44
CA TYR A 151 8.57 -23.95 8.56
C TYR A 151 8.78 -23.56 7.09
N SER A 152 9.05 -24.54 6.24
CA SER A 152 9.22 -24.32 4.79
C SER A 152 8.36 -25.28 4.00
N GLU A 153 7.79 -24.80 2.89
CA GLU A 153 6.97 -25.60 1.98
C GLU A 153 7.38 -25.35 0.53
N GLU A 154 7.22 -26.39 -0.30
CA GLU A 154 7.48 -26.31 -1.74
C GLU A 154 6.25 -25.87 -2.53
N PHE A 155 6.47 -25.02 -3.54
CA PHE A 155 5.46 -24.52 -4.47
C PHE A 155 5.98 -24.52 -5.90
N ASP A 156 5.07 -24.74 -6.86
CA ASP A 156 5.37 -24.67 -8.28
C ASP A 156 5.37 -23.21 -8.79
N TYR A 157 4.53 -22.36 -8.19
CA TYR A 157 4.40 -20.93 -8.51
C TYR A 157 4.34 -20.08 -7.26
N VAL A 158 4.88 -18.87 -7.37
CA VAL A 158 4.77 -17.82 -6.33
C VAL A 158 4.17 -16.54 -6.92
N ILE A 159 3.19 -16.01 -6.22
CA ILE A 159 2.53 -14.74 -6.56
C ILE A 159 2.77 -13.77 -5.41
N VAL A 160 3.56 -12.73 -5.68
CA VAL A 160 3.84 -11.64 -4.74
C VAL A 160 2.73 -10.61 -4.84
N ALA A 161 1.94 -10.47 -3.78
CA ALA A 161 0.82 -9.54 -3.67
C ALA A 161 0.93 -8.69 -2.37
N SER A 162 2.18 -8.43 -1.92
CA SER A 162 2.49 -7.79 -0.65
C SER A 162 2.28 -6.26 -0.65
N GLY A 163 1.88 -5.67 -1.78
CA GLY A 163 1.71 -4.22 -1.92
C GLY A 163 3.04 -3.47 -2.05
N HIS A 164 2.94 -2.15 -2.28
CA HIS A 164 4.11 -1.28 -2.46
C HIS A 164 4.04 0.04 -1.68
N PHE A 165 3.03 0.24 -0.83
CA PHE A 165 2.88 1.43 0.03
C PHE A 165 3.24 1.13 1.50
N SER A 166 4.28 0.32 1.72
CA SER A 166 4.71 -0.08 3.07
C SER A 166 6.10 0.41 3.44
N THR A 167 6.99 0.59 2.47
CA THR A 167 8.36 1.04 2.75
C THR A 167 8.52 2.50 2.36
N PRO A 168 8.61 3.42 3.34
CA PRO A 168 8.69 4.85 3.07
C PRO A 168 9.99 5.23 2.36
N ASN A 169 9.90 6.15 1.40
CA ASN A 169 11.06 6.83 0.84
C ASN A 169 11.36 8.07 1.69
N VAL A 170 12.34 7.95 2.57
CA VAL A 170 12.71 9.02 3.52
C VAL A 170 13.97 9.73 3.05
N PRO A 171 13.87 10.87 2.35
CA PRO A 171 15.02 11.68 1.99
C PRO A 171 15.64 12.34 3.23
N ASN A 172 16.94 12.54 3.20
CA ASN A 172 17.65 13.27 4.22
C ASN A 172 17.82 14.73 3.80
N TYR A 173 17.35 15.66 4.62
CA TYR A 173 17.57 17.09 4.45
C TYR A 173 18.52 17.62 5.51
N GLU A 174 19.32 18.62 5.15
CA GLU A 174 20.19 19.33 6.08
C GLU A 174 19.39 19.93 7.23
N GLY A 175 19.82 19.68 8.46
CA GLY A 175 19.19 20.22 9.66
C GLY A 175 18.08 19.36 10.29
N PHE A 176 17.61 18.29 9.63
CA PHE A 176 16.54 17.43 10.18
C PHE A 176 16.87 16.84 11.55
N SER A 177 18.13 16.48 11.80
CA SER A 177 18.58 15.95 13.09
C SER A 177 18.52 16.97 14.24
N HIS A 178 18.37 18.25 13.94
CA HIS A 178 18.31 19.35 14.91
C HIS A 178 16.95 20.08 14.88
N PHE A 179 15.98 19.56 14.13
CA PHE A 179 14.62 20.11 14.14
C PHE A 179 13.96 19.84 15.48
N ASN A 180 13.40 20.88 16.10
CA ASN A 180 12.82 20.79 17.44
C ASN A 180 11.38 20.23 17.44
N GLY A 181 10.74 20.14 16.27
CA GLY A 181 9.39 19.63 16.11
C GLY A 181 9.36 18.15 15.73
N ARG A 182 8.20 17.69 15.28
CA ARG A 182 7.99 16.31 14.84
C ARG A 182 8.23 16.18 13.34
N ILE A 183 9.04 15.20 12.94
CA ILE A 183 9.17 14.75 11.56
C ILE A 183 8.58 13.35 11.45
N LEU A 184 7.68 13.14 10.48
CA LEU A 184 7.15 11.81 10.18
C LEU A 184 6.96 11.65 8.67
N HIS A 185 6.98 10.39 8.21
CA HIS A 185 6.55 10.08 6.85
C HIS A 185 5.03 9.87 6.79
N ALA A 186 4.41 10.11 5.63
CA ALA A 186 2.99 9.85 5.37
C ALA A 186 2.56 8.43 5.76
N HIS A 187 3.48 7.47 5.70
CA HIS A 187 3.28 6.10 6.16
C HIS A 187 2.83 6.02 7.64
N ASP A 188 3.36 6.88 8.49
CA ASP A 188 3.09 6.89 9.94
C ASP A 188 2.03 7.93 10.34
N PHE A 189 1.49 8.66 9.39
CA PHE A 189 0.35 9.54 9.64
C PHE A 189 -0.89 8.69 9.96
N ARG A 190 -1.57 8.99 11.08
CA ARG A 190 -2.75 8.24 11.53
C ARG A 190 -3.98 9.11 11.77
N ASP A 191 -3.80 10.30 12.30
CA ASP A 191 -4.90 11.19 12.67
C ASP A 191 -4.49 12.66 12.50
N ALA A 192 -5.27 13.43 11.75
CA ALA A 192 -5.04 14.85 11.53
C ALA A 192 -5.23 15.70 12.78
N LEU A 193 -5.99 15.23 13.78
CA LEU A 193 -6.19 15.94 15.05
C LEU A 193 -4.90 16.14 15.84
N GLU A 194 -3.88 15.29 15.60
CA GLU A 194 -2.55 15.45 16.21
C GLU A 194 -1.84 16.75 15.80
N PHE A 195 -2.28 17.37 14.72
CA PHE A 195 -1.66 18.56 14.11
C PHE A 195 -2.50 19.82 14.28
N LYS A 196 -3.52 19.77 15.14
CA LYS A 196 -4.36 20.94 15.42
C LYS A 196 -3.53 22.10 15.98
N ASP A 197 -3.83 23.31 15.54
CA ASP A 197 -3.20 24.58 15.93
C ASP A 197 -1.68 24.65 15.58
N GLN A 198 -1.16 23.78 14.71
CA GLN A 198 0.25 23.75 14.27
C GLN A 198 0.44 24.39 12.89
N ASP A 199 1.62 24.96 12.69
CA ASP A 199 2.17 25.33 11.39
C ASP A 199 2.87 24.10 10.79
N ILE A 200 2.36 23.55 9.68
CA ILE A 200 2.79 22.27 9.13
C ILE A 200 3.51 22.47 7.80
N LEU A 201 4.68 21.81 7.65
CA LEU A 201 5.35 21.64 6.37
C LEU A 201 5.06 20.26 5.81
N VAL A 202 4.45 20.19 4.64
CA VAL A 202 4.24 18.95 3.86
C VAL A 202 5.26 18.92 2.74
N ILE A 203 6.11 17.88 2.68
CA ILE A 203 7.11 17.73 1.62
C ILE A 203 6.60 16.76 0.57
N GLY A 204 6.23 17.27 -0.58
CA GLY A 204 5.62 16.57 -1.70
C GLY A 204 4.49 17.36 -2.35
N SER A 205 4.14 16.99 -3.58
CA SER A 205 3.08 17.65 -4.37
C SER A 205 2.24 16.64 -5.16
N SER A 206 1.97 15.47 -4.56
CA SER A 206 1.12 14.43 -5.14
C SER A 206 -0.01 14.08 -4.16
N TYR A 207 -0.79 13.04 -4.46
CA TYR A 207 -2.00 12.64 -3.71
C TYR A 207 -1.85 12.60 -2.19
N SER A 208 -0.73 12.05 -1.67
CA SER A 208 -0.52 12.02 -0.21
C SER A 208 -0.37 13.42 0.38
N ALA A 209 0.30 14.33 -0.33
CA ALA A 209 0.49 15.70 0.13
C ALA A 209 -0.83 16.50 0.11
N GLU A 210 -1.60 16.32 -0.97
CA GLU A 210 -2.93 16.91 -1.12
C GLU A 210 -3.87 16.44 -0.02
N ASP A 211 -4.02 15.13 0.15
CA ASP A 211 -5.01 14.56 1.05
C ASP A 211 -4.63 14.78 2.53
N ILE A 212 -3.39 14.49 2.92
CA ILE A 212 -2.92 14.70 4.29
C ILE A 212 -2.95 16.19 4.66
N GLY A 213 -2.50 17.07 3.78
CA GLY A 213 -2.59 18.51 3.98
C GLY A 213 -4.03 18.97 4.14
N SER A 214 -4.94 18.49 3.28
CA SER A 214 -6.38 18.79 3.36
C SER A 214 -7.02 18.26 4.64
N GLN A 215 -6.62 17.08 5.11
CA GLN A 215 -7.06 16.55 6.40
C GLN A 215 -6.57 17.44 7.55
N CYS A 216 -5.29 17.80 7.57
CA CYS A 216 -4.75 18.66 8.60
C CYS A 216 -5.44 20.03 8.61
N TYR A 217 -5.66 20.65 7.44
CA TYR A 217 -6.42 21.88 7.32
C TYR A 217 -7.84 21.74 7.87
N LYS A 218 -8.57 20.71 7.44
CA LYS A 218 -9.96 20.45 7.86
C LYS A 218 -10.08 20.24 9.37
N TYR A 219 -9.08 19.66 10.00
CA TYR A 219 -9.06 19.37 11.44
C TYR A 219 -8.34 20.44 12.28
N GLY A 220 -8.06 21.60 11.70
CA GLY A 220 -7.68 22.80 12.43
C GLY A 220 -6.19 23.04 12.56
N ALA A 221 -5.37 22.59 11.61
CA ALA A 221 -4.01 23.10 11.49
C ALA A 221 -4.03 24.62 11.29
N LYS A 222 -3.09 25.32 11.89
CA LYS A 222 -3.00 26.78 11.83
C LYS A 222 -2.58 27.26 10.45
N SER A 223 -1.58 26.62 9.84
CA SER A 223 -1.22 26.81 8.43
C SER A 223 -0.63 25.56 7.82
N ILE A 224 -0.70 25.46 6.47
CA ILE A 224 -0.06 24.41 5.67
C ILE A 224 0.92 25.07 4.71
N THR A 225 2.14 24.58 4.65
CA THR A 225 3.12 24.90 3.62
C THR A 225 3.46 23.61 2.87
N SER A 226 3.14 23.54 1.57
CA SER A 226 3.49 22.39 0.73
C SER A 226 4.76 22.69 -0.06
N SER A 227 5.78 21.85 0.06
CA SER A 227 7.04 22.00 -0.68
C SER A 227 7.08 21.05 -1.86
N TYR A 228 7.15 21.57 -3.08
CA TYR A 228 7.22 20.79 -4.31
C TYR A 228 8.63 20.76 -4.90
N ARG A 229 9.00 19.66 -5.53
CA ARG A 229 10.31 19.51 -6.21
C ARG A 229 10.26 19.98 -7.66
N THR A 230 9.21 19.65 -8.40
CA THR A 230 9.13 19.90 -9.85
C THR A 230 8.08 20.96 -10.16
N ALA A 231 6.88 20.83 -9.64
CA ALA A 231 5.77 21.75 -9.87
C ALA A 231 4.82 21.76 -8.68
N PRO A 232 4.15 22.89 -8.41
CA PRO A 232 3.11 22.98 -7.42
C PRO A 232 1.92 22.12 -7.82
N MET A 233 1.05 21.77 -6.86
CA MET A 233 -0.23 21.11 -7.13
C MET A 233 -1.17 22.02 -7.90
N GLY A 234 -1.09 23.33 -7.66
CA GLY A 234 -1.79 24.35 -8.45
C GLY A 234 -3.29 24.44 -8.20
N PHE A 235 -3.76 23.96 -7.04
CA PHE A 235 -5.16 24.10 -6.65
C PHE A 235 -5.45 25.46 -6.03
N GLY A 236 -6.74 25.83 -5.97
CA GLY A 236 -7.20 27.03 -5.26
C GLY A 236 -7.22 26.81 -3.75
N TRP A 237 -6.04 26.82 -3.12
CA TRP A 237 -5.89 26.61 -1.68
C TRP A 237 -6.51 27.75 -0.85
N PRO A 238 -6.91 27.48 0.41
CA PRO A 238 -7.33 28.52 1.33
C PRO A 238 -6.16 29.45 1.71
N GLU A 239 -6.48 30.64 2.30
CA GLU A 239 -5.49 31.69 2.61
C GLU A 239 -4.34 31.22 3.52
N ASN A 240 -4.57 30.24 4.39
CA ASN A 240 -3.56 29.68 5.29
C ASN A 240 -2.84 28.45 4.71
N TRP A 241 -2.92 28.22 3.40
CA TRP A 241 -2.16 27.19 2.69
C TRP A 241 -1.36 27.82 1.55
N GLU A 242 -0.04 27.65 1.60
CA GLU A 242 0.87 28.12 0.55
C GLU A 242 1.68 26.97 -0.06
N GLU A 243 2.11 27.15 -1.31
CA GLU A 243 3.00 26.23 -1.99
C GLU A 243 4.37 26.88 -2.19
N LYS A 244 5.43 26.18 -1.81
CA LYS A 244 6.82 26.61 -1.90
C LYS A 244 7.64 25.67 -2.77
N PRO A 245 8.68 26.15 -3.46
CA PRO A 245 9.60 25.26 -4.14
C PRO A 245 10.35 24.34 -3.16
N ALA A 246 11.30 23.55 -3.66
CA ALA A 246 11.99 22.55 -2.88
C ALA A 246 12.54 23.08 -1.56
N LEU A 247 12.31 22.32 -0.48
CA LEU A 247 13.01 22.53 0.78
C LEU A 247 14.51 22.30 0.55
N GLU A 248 15.34 23.23 1.02
CA GLU A 248 16.80 23.10 0.98
C GLU A 248 17.35 22.59 2.31
N ARG A 249 16.97 23.25 3.41
CA ARG A 249 17.44 22.91 4.76
C ARG A 249 16.47 23.39 5.85
N VAL A 250 16.70 22.94 7.07
CA VAL A 250 16.00 23.39 8.27
C VAL A 250 17.02 23.85 9.32
N GLU A 251 16.77 24.99 9.95
CA GLU A 251 17.56 25.49 11.07
C GLU A 251 16.64 25.78 12.26
N GLY A 252 16.79 24.97 13.33
CA GLY A 252 15.84 25.01 14.44
C GLY A 252 14.43 24.63 13.97
N ASN A 253 13.48 25.56 14.02
CA ASN A 253 12.12 25.38 13.50
C ASN A 253 11.88 26.05 12.16
N THR A 254 12.90 26.71 11.58
CA THR A 254 12.77 27.48 10.34
C THR A 254 13.15 26.61 9.13
N ALA A 255 12.22 26.41 8.21
CA ALA A 255 12.43 25.78 6.91
C ALA A 255 12.84 26.82 5.86
N PHE A 256 13.87 26.55 5.06
CA PHE A 256 14.39 27.39 3.99
C PHE A 256 14.14 26.75 2.63
N PHE A 257 13.64 27.52 1.68
CA PHE A 257 13.23 27.05 0.36
C PHE A 257 14.11 27.59 -0.77
N ALA A 258 14.10 26.90 -1.90
CA ALA A 258 14.93 27.22 -3.08
C ALA A 258 14.65 28.61 -3.72
N ASP A 259 13.57 29.26 -3.37
CA ASP A 259 13.27 30.65 -3.77
C ASP A 259 13.88 31.69 -2.82
N GLY A 260 14.64 31.27 -1.82
CA GLY A 260 15.24 32.13 -0.79
C GLY A 260 14.28 32.57 0.32
N THR A 261 13.03 32.08 0.30
CA THR A 261 12.08 32.32 1.39
C THR A 261 12.25 31.36 2.53
N SER A 262 11.68 31.68 3.70
CA SER A 262 11.69 30.78 4.86
C SER A 262 10.35 30.81 5.59
N LYS A 263 10.09 29.78 6.40
CA LYS A 263 8.89 29.64 7.20
C LYS A 263 9.18 28.89 8.49
N ASP A 264 8.65 29.38 9.59
CA ASP A 264 8.66 28.64 10.85
C ASP A 264 7.56 27.57 10.83
N VAL A 265 7.91 26.36 11.27
CA VAL A 265 7.01 25.19 11.25
C VAL A 265 7.15 24.39 12.54
N ASP A 266 6.02 23.79 12.97
CA ASP A 266 5.96 22.97 14.18
C ASP A 266 6.15 21.47 13.85
N SER A 267 5.70 21.06 12.67
CA SER A 267 5.79 19.67 12.22
C SER A 267 6.11 19.55 10.73
N ILE A 268 6.81 18.48 10.37
CA ILE A 268 7.15 18.15 8.97
C ILE A 268 6.58 16.78 8.63
N ILE A 269 5.78 16.71 7.55
CA ILE A 269 5.21 15.46 7.04
C ILE A 269 5.81 15.16 5.67
N LEU A 270 6.54 14.05 5.59
CA LEU A 270 7.19 13.59 4.35
C LEU A 270 6.19 12.82 3.49
N CYS A 271 5.63 13.47 2.49
CA CYS A 271 4.79 12.86 1.45
C CYS A 271 5.65 12.53 0.22
N THR A 272 6.77 11.86 0.45
CA THR A 272 7.86 11.63 -0.50
C THR A 272 7.80 10.28 -1.20
N GLY A 273 6.67 9.57 -1.04
CA GLY A 273 6.39 8.31 -1.71
C GLY A 273 7.02 7.09 -1.05
N TYR A 274 6.99 5.97 -1.77
CA TYR A 274 7.35 4.66 -1.25
C TYR A 274 8.34 3.96 -2.17
N LEU A 275 9.04 2.96 -1.63
CA LEU A 275 9.98 2.11 -2.34
C LEU A 275 9.39 0.71 -2.54
N HIS A 276 9.61 0.12 -3.71
CA HIS A 276 9.36 -1.30 -3.91
C HIS A 276 10.36 -2.10 -3.06
N HIS A 277 9.87 -2.87 -2.12
CA HIS A 277 10.70 -3.61 -1.16
C HIS A 277 10.16 -5.01 -0.92
N PHE A 278 10.96 -6.01 -1.23
CA PHE A 278 10.63 -7.43 -1.12
C PHE A 278 11.75 -8.15 -0.36
N PRO A 279 11.84 -7.97 0.97
CA PRO A 279 12.99 -8.47 1.76
C PRO A 279 13.07 -10.00 1.80
N PHE A 280 11.96 -10.68 1.58
CA PHE A 280 11.87 -12.14 1.55
C PHE A 280 12.33 -12.77 0.22
N LEU A 281 12.67 -11.97 -0.78
CA LEU A 281 13.18 -12.45 -2.06
C LEU A 281 14.70 -12.23 -2.15
N PRO A 282 15.48 -13.23 -2.61
CA PRO A 282 16.88 -13.03 -2.94
C PRO A 282 17.03 -12.07 -4.14
N ASP A 283 18.21 -11.53 -4.30
CA ASP A 283 18.50 -10.54 -5.34
C ASP A 283 18.21 -11.03 -6.77
N SER A 284 18.33 -12.34 -7.00
CA SER A 284 18.04 -12.98 -8.30
C SER A 284 16.54 -12.99 -8.66
N LEU A 285 15.67 -12.99 -7.65
CA LEU A 285 14.22 -13.02 -7.82
C LEU A 285 13.56 -11.67 -7.55
N ARG A 286 14.30 -10.72 -6.97
CA ARG A 286 13.77 -9.43 -6.50
C ARG A 286 13.55 -8.47 -7.66
N LEU A 287 12.32 -7.96 -7.78
CA LEU A 287 12.01 -6.83 -8.66
C LEU A 287 12.77 -5.59 -8.18
N LYS A 288 13.64 -5.06 -9.04
CA LYS A 288 14.39 -3.81 -8.82
C LYS A 288 14.01 -2.83 -9.91
N THR A 289 13.37 -1.74 -9.54
CA THR A 289 12.95 -0.71 -10.49
C THR A 289 12.99 0.67 -9.85
N ASN A 290 13.41 1.66 -10.65
CA ASN A 290 13.29 3.08 -10.32
C ASN A 290 12.04 3.70 -10.98
N ASN A 291 11.35 2.93 -11.83
CA ASN A 291 10.12 3.36 -12.48
C ASN A 291 8.92 2.79 -11.73
N ILE A 292 8.33 3.60 -10.87
CA ILE A 292 7.17 3.23 -10.06
C ILE A 292 5.89 3.14 -10.89
N LEU A 293 5.82 3.85 -12.03
CA LEU A 293 4.63 3.85 -12.89
C LEU A 293 4.56 2.56 -13.72
N TYR A 294 5.70 2.07 -14.17
CA TYR A 294 5.79 0.87 -14.98
C TYR A 294 7.08 0.10 -14.67
N PRO A 295 7.05 -0.85 -13.73
CA PRO A 295 8.19 -1.69 -13.41
C PRO A 295 8.65 -2.50 -14.64
N LEU A 296 9.92 -2.36 -15.02
CA LEU A 296 10.51 -3.11 -16.14
C LEU A 296 10.73 -4.58 -15.75
N GLY A 297 10.74 -5.47 -16.76
CA GLY A 297 10.97 -6.91 -16.57
C GLY A 297 9.72 -7.70 -16.12
N LEU A 298 8.53 -7.07 -16.22
CA LEU A 298 7.25 -7.71 -15.97
C LEU A 298 6.42 -7.78 -17.26
N TYR A 299 6.27 -8.95 -17.85
CA TYR A 299 5.34 -9.16 -18.97
C TYR A 299 3.91 -8.85 -18.51
N LYS A 300 3.22 -7.97 -19.24
CA LYS A 300 1.90 -7.42 -18.90
C LYS A 300 1.83 -6.80 -17.49
N GLY A 301 2.98 -6.33 -16.96
CA GLY A 301 3.07 -5.74 -15.63
C GLY A 301 2.93 -6.74 -14.47
N VAL A 302 2.96 -8.04 -14.73
CA VAL A 302 2.69 -9.08 -13.74
C VAL A 302 3.72 -10.20 -13.75
N VAL A 303 3.93 -10.86 -14.89
CA VAL A 303 4.74 -12.08 -14.97
C VAL A 303 6.22 -11.70 -15.10
N TRP A 304 7.05 -12.21 -14.19
CA TRP A 304 8.49 -11.95 -14.24
C TRP A 304 9.13 -12.62 -15.46
N GLU A 305 9.74 -11.83 -16.33
CA GLU A 305 10.32 -12.32 -17.59
C GLU A 305 11.44 -13.34 -17.41
N LYS A 306 12.22 -13.24 -16.31
CA LYS A 306 13.31 -14.16 -16.01
C LYS A 306 12.86 -15.51 -15.48
N ASN A 307 11.70 -15.58 -14.85
CA ASN A 307 11.09 -16.80 -14.36
C ASN A 307 9.56 -16.63 -14.35
N PRO A 308 8.85 -17.16 -15.37
CA PRO A 308 7.40 -16.97 -15.49
C PRO A 308 6.57 -17.72 -14.42
N LYS A 309 7.21 -18.51 -13.56
CA LYS A 309 6.58 -19.11 -12.38
C LYS A 309 6.50 -18.13 -11.20
N LEU A 310 7.17 -16.95 -11.30
CA LEU A 310 7.08 -15.85 -10.33
C LEU A 310 6.26 -14.71 -10.91
N MET A 311 5.31 -14.21 -10.15
CA MET A 311 4.44 -13.12 -10.54
C MET A 311 4.39 -12.05 -9.45
N TYR A 312 4.21 -10.78 -9.87
CA TYR A 312 4.03 -9.64 -8.99
C TYR A 312 2.70 -8.97 -9.30
N LEU A 313 1.81 -8.87 -8.32
CA LEU A 313 0.52 -8.22 -8.47
C LEU A 313 0.50 -6.86 -7.77
N GLY A 314 -0.15 -5.89 -8.40
CA GLY A 314 -0.35 -4.58 -7.80
C GLY A 314 0.91 -3.72 -7.74
N MET A 315 1.87 -3.92 -8.65
CA MET A 315 3.15 -3.20 -8.64
C MET A 315 3.16 -1.94 -9.50
N GLN A 316 2.09 -1.66 -10.20
CA GLN A 316 1.98 -0.48 -11.04
C GLN A 316 1.32 0.65 -10.24
N ASP A 317 1.99 1.79 -10.16
CA ASP A 317 1.43 3.03 -9.64
C ASP A 317 0.68 3.75 -10.76
N GLN A 318 -0.58 3.36 -10.97
CA GLN A 318 -1.45 3.96 -11.97
C GLN A 318 -2.38 4.99 -11.33
N TRP A 319 -2.85 5.93 -12.14
CA TRP A 319 -3.79 7.00 -11.80
C TRP A 319 -5.11 6.54 -11.16
N LEU A 320 -5.42 5.27 -11.30
CA LEU A 320 -6.62 4.65 -10.76
C LEU A 320 -6.21 3.78 -9.58
N SER A 321 -6.86 4.01 -8.47
CA SER A 321 -6.74 3.30 -7.19
C SER A 321 -6.45 1.80 -7.38
N LEU A 322 -5.73 1.21 -6.42
CA LEU A 322 -5.42 -0.22 -6.28
C LEU A 322 -6.54 -1.20 -6.69
N ILE A 323 -7.79 -0.78 -6.70
CA ILE A 323 -8.95 -1.59 -7.08
C ILE A 323 -9.02 -1.83 -8.58
N HIS A 324 -8.50 -0.94 -9.44
CA HIS A 324 -8.49 -1.14 -10.90
C HIS A 324 -7.49 -2.20 -11.37
N ILE A 325 -6.43 -2.45 -10.60
CA ILE A 325 -5.51 -3.56 -10.87
C ILE A 325 -6.22 -4.91 -10.71
N LEU A 326 -7.32 -4.92 -9.98
CA LEU A 326 -8.13 -6.11 -9.67
C LEU A 326 -9.13 -6.48 -10.77
N THR A 327 -9.33 -5.62 -11.77
CA THR A 327 -10.29 -5.85 -12.87
C THR A 327 -9.61 -6.14 -14.21
N LEU A 328 -8.36 -6.65 -14.19
CA LEU A 328 -7.78 -7.19 -15.42
C LEU A 328 -8.73 -8.27 -15.95
N PRO A 329 -9.21 -8.11 -17.20
CA PRO A 329 -10.17 -9.07 -17.75
C PRO A 329 -9.55 -10.46 -17.77
N THR A 330 -10.23 -11.41 -17.15
CA THR A 330 -9.93 -12.84 -17.24
C THR A 330 -10.25 -13.40 -18.64
N LYS A 331 -9.99 -12.60 -19.68
CA LYS A 331 -10.06 -13.01 -21.08
C LYS A 331 -8.72 -12.72 -21.72
N ALA A 332 -7.86 -13.69 -21.71
CA ALA A 332 -6.83 -13.92 -22.71
C ALA A 332 -7.10 -15.24 -23.38
#